data_adcdeaf2f4002e19390e6be6aa1927e5
#
_entry.id   adcdeaf2f4002e19390e6be6aa1927e5
#
_cell.length_a   1.000
_cell.length_b   1.000
_cell.length_c   1.000
_cell.angle_alpha   90.00
_cell.angle_beta   90.00
_cell.angle_gamma   90.00
#
_symmetry.space_group_name_H-M   'P 1'
#
loop_
_entity.id
_entity.type
_entity.pdbx_description
1 polymer ?
#
loop_
_entity_poly.entity_id
_entity_poly.type
_entity_poly.pdbx_seq_one_letter_code
_entity_poly.pdbx_strand_id
1 'polypeptide(L)'
;MYSVKFEPLILVFLRRTQIYSRTVTEAKTILLVEDEIESGEMLANFLELKDYSVLWAQEGKQALQLIEDKAHEIDLAILDIMVPYHDGKEICKHIRNHPVLSDIPVLFLTARDEEVDEIEGLNLGADDYIKKPAGLNLIKARIESQLRRMSPEKAHWLKYDHVYLDTETKQMFINDELVDLTHTEYLIAELFFRHPKIVYSRADILQHITDEEKYIFDRTVDVHIKNLRIKMKEEEKLIKTYRGLGYGFNREYLKR
;
A
#
# COMPACT_ATOMS: atom_id res chain seq x y z
N MET A 1 -35.49 -18.98 -33.03
CA MET A 1 -34.31 -19.74 -32.62
C MET A 1 -33.17 -18.73 -32.42
N TYR A 2 -33.16 -18.05 -31.27
CA TYR A 2 -32.12 -17.10 -30.89
C TYR A 2 -31.43 -17.64 -29.66
N SER A 3 -30.22 -18.13 -29.85
CA SER A 3 -29.31 -18.55 -28.79
C SER A 3 -28.62 -17.32 -28.24
N VAL A 4 -29.01 -16.86 -27.06
CA VAL A 4 -28.30 -15.80 -26.32
C VAL A 4 -27.14 -16.47 -25.59
N LYS A 5 -25.93 -16.21 -26.06
CA LYS A 5 -24.71 -16.60 -25.37
C LYS A 5 -24.56 -15.75 -24.09
N PHE A 6 -24.90 -16.36 -22.97
CA PHE A 6 -24.54 -15.84 -21.64
C PHE A 6 -23.16 -16.38 -21.25
N GLU A 7 -22.10 -15.72 -21.74
CA GLU A 7 -20.75 -15.87 -21.19
C GLU A 7 -20.00 -14.57 -21.46
N PRO A 8 -19.85 -13.70 -20.47
CA PRO A 8 -18.56 -13.44 -19.84
C PRO A 8 -18.62 -12.97 -18.38
N LEU A 9 -19.80 -12.79 -17.76
CA LEU A 9 -19.87 -12.27 -16.38
C LEU A 9 -19.37 -13.28 -15.32
N ILE A 10 -19.58 -14.56 -15.54
CA ILE A 10 -19.17 -15.62 -14.59
C ILE A 10 -17.64 -15.78 -14.56
N LEU A 11 -16.94 -15.59 -15.69
CA LEU A 11 -15.47 -15.68 -15.73
C LEU A 11 -14.79 -14.49 -15.03
N VAL A 12 -15.38 -13.32 -15.08
CA VAL A 12 -14.90 -12.14 -14.34
C VAL A 12 -15.15 -12.30 -12.84
N PHE A 13 -16.30 -12.91 -12.48
CA PHE A 13 -16.62 -13.19 -11.08
C PHE A 13 -15.74 -14.30 -10.48
N LEU A 14 -15.45 -15.36 -11.24
CA LEU A 14 -14.57 -16.45 -10.80
C LEU A 14 -13.09 -16.02 -10.74
N ARG A 15 -12.63 -15.13 -11.61
CA ARG A 15 -11.28 -14.52 -11.45
C ARG A 15 -11.20 -13.60 -10.24
N ARG A 16 -12.25 -12.86 -9.88
CA ARG A 16 -12.30 -12.04 -8.67
C ARG A 16 -12.37 -12.89 -7.39
N THR A 17 -13.12 -13.98 -7.37
CA THR A 17 -13.18 -14.88 -6.19
C THR A 17 -11.89 -15.66 -5.95
N GLN A 18 -11.10 -15.95 -6.99
CA GLN A 18 -9.77 -16.55 -6.81
C GLN A 18 -8.74 -15.56 -6.25
N ILE A 19 -8.93 -14.24 -6.42
CA ILE A 19 -8.09 -13.20 -5.79
C ILE A 19 -8.41 -13.08 -4.30
N TYR A 20 -9.64 -13.35 -3.86
CA TYR A 20 -10.06 -13.26 -2.45
C TYR A 20 -9.76 -14.49 -1.59
N SER A 21 -9.37 -15.63 -2.15
CA SER A 21 -8.99 -16.83 -1.38
C SER A 21 -7.49 -16.90 -1.05
N ARG A 22 -6.71 -15.87 -1.37
CA ARG A 22 -5.29 -15.77 -0.99
C ARG A 22 -5.12 -15.00 0.34
N THR A 23 -5.68 -15.53 1.41
CA THR A 23 -5.28 -15.18 2.79
C THR A 23 -4.23 -16.17 3.32
N VAL A 24 -3.27 -16.50 2.49
CA VAL A 24 -1.90 -16.79 2.92
C VAL A 24 -1.11 -15.61 2.38
N THR A 25 -0.66 -14.71 3.22
CA THR A 25 0.30 -13.68 2.84
C THR A 25 1.54 -14.41 2.37
N GLU A 26 1.69 -14.57 1.04
CA GLU A 26 2.97 -15.03 0.49
C GLU A 26 4.03 -14.07 1.01
N ALA A 27 5.08 -14.63 1.63
CA ALA A 27 6.18 -13.85 2.15
C ALA A 27 6.74 -12.98 1.02
N LYS A 28 6.89 -11.67 1.28
CA LYS A 28 7.48 -10.75 0.30
C LYS A 28 8.95 -11.08 0.11
N THR A 29 9.41 -11.15 -1.13
CA THR A 29 10.77 -11.52 -1.48
C THR A 29 11.64 -10.29 -1.69
N ILE A 30 12.75 -10.23 -0.96
CA ILE A 30 13.73 -9.15 -1.00
C ILE A 30 15.00 -9.65 -1.69
N LEU A 31 15.42 -8.98 -2.77
CA LEU A 31 16.76 -9.12 -3.32
C LEU A 31 17.72 -8.29 -2.46
N LEU A 32 18.61 -8.95 -1.73
CA LEU A 32 19.67 -8.32 -0.95
C LEU A 32 21.00 -8.47 -1.70
N VAL A 33 21.67 -7.36 -1.97
CA VAL A 33 23.02 -7.34 -2.57
C VAL A 33 23.98 -6.71 -1.58
N GLU A 34 24.87 -7.54 -1.02
CA GLU A 34 25.80 -7.19 0.06
C GLU A 34 27.00 -8.14 0.01
N ASP A 35 28.20 -7.62 -0.16
CA ASP A 35 29.41 -8.43 -0.28
C ASP A 35 30.07 -8.73 1.08
N GLU A 36 29.81 -7.91 2.11
CA GLU A 36 30.27 -8.18 3.45
C GLU A 36 29.45 -9.30 4.09
N ILE A 37 30.07 -10.47 4.26
CA ILE A 37 29.38 -11.70 4.69
C ILE A 37 28.65 -11.52 6.02
N GLU A 38 29.31 -10.91 7.03
CA GLU A 38 28.74 -10.76 8.36
C GLU A 38 27.50 -9.83 8.33
N SER A 39 27.56 -8.73 7.59
CA SER A 39 26.46 -7.79 7.41
C SER A 39 25.30 -8.40 6.63
N GLY A 40 25.62 -9.12 5.54
CA GLY A 40 24.65 -9.79 4.70
C GLY A 40 23.89 -10.89 5.44
N GLU A 41 24.62 -11.79 6.13
CA GLU A 41 24.00 -12.85 6.95
C GLU A 41 23.13 -12.28 8.06
N MET A 42 23.61 -11.26 8.77
CA MET A 42 22.86 -10.63 9.85
C MET A 42 21.56 -10.01 9.35
N LEU A 43 21.61 -9.29 8.23
CA LEU A 43 20.41 -8.65 7.64
C LEU A 43 19.47 -9.69 7.05
N ALA A 44 19.96 -10.67 6.31
CA ALA A 44 19.15 -11.75 5.73
C ALA A 44 18.39 -12.52 6.82
N ASN A 45 19.11 -13.02 7.85
CA ASN A 45 18.50 -13.73 8.97
C ASN A 45 17.45 -12.87 9.72
N PHE A 46 17.72 -11.57 9.92
CA PHE A 46 16.77 -10.67 10.54
C PHE A 46 15.50 -10.51 9.70
N LEU A 47 15.63 -10.37 8.39
CA LEU A 47 14.49 -10.23 7.48
C LEU A 47 13.67 -11.52 7.41
N GLU A 48 14.31 -12.69 7.37
CA GLU A 48 13.63 -13.98 7.41
C GLU A 48 12.85 -14.19 8.72
N LEU A 49 13.40 -13.77 9.86
CA LEU A 49 12.68 -13.74 11.15
C LEU A 49 11.48 -12.76 11.17
N LYS A 50 11.33 -11.92 10.16
CA LYS A 50 10.22 -10.99 9.97
C LYS A 50 9.30 -11.39 8.82
N ASP A 51 9.31 -12.69 8.48
CA ASP A 51 8.46 -13.30 7.45
C ASP A 51 8.69 -12.78 6.03
N TYR A 52 9.91 -12.29 5.71
CA TYR A 52 10.36 -12.02 4.35
C TYR A 52 11.10 -13.24 3.79
N SER A 53 11.02 -13.46 2.48
CA SER A 53 11.96 -14.32 1.76
C SER A 53 13.16 -13.49 1.30
N VAL A 54 14.38 -14.00 1.40
CA VAL A 54 15.58 -13.26 1.01
C VAL A 54 16.33 -14.00 -0.10
N LEU A 55 16.58 -13.30 -1.19
CA LEU A 55 17.51 -13.71 -2.25
C LEU A 55 18.79 -12.90 -2.07
N TRP A 56 19.80 -13.50 -1.46
CA TRP A 56 21.05 -12.81 -1.17
C TRP A 56 22.10 -13.08 -2.22
N ALA A 57 22.67 -12.00 -2.78
CA ALA A 57 23.79 -11.98 -3.70
C ALA A 57 24.97 -11.27 -3.03
N GLN A 58 26.16 -11.89 -3.11
CA GLN A 58 27.40 -11.33 -2.55
C GLN A 58 28.20 -10.53 -3.59
N GLU A 59 27.76 -10.54 -4.84
CA GLU A 59 28.41 -9.82 -5.94
C GLU A 59 27.38 -9.40 -7.00
N GLY A 60 27.68 -8.35 -7.75
CA GLY A 60 26.77 -7.83 -8.76
C GLY A 60 26.42 -8.82 -9.86
N LYS A 61 27.35 -9.69 -10.26
CA LYS A 61 27.08 -10.74 -11.26
C LYS A 61 26.01 -11.73 -10.77
N GLN A 62 26.10 -12.15 -9.51
CA GLN A 62 25.10 -13.03 -8.91
C GLN A 62 23.73 -12.32 -8.79
N ALA A 63 23.73 -11.04 -8.46
CA ALA A 63 22.50 -10.24 -8.40
C ALA A 63 21.80 -10.18 -9.76
N LEU A 64 22.54 -9.90 -10.84
CA LEU A 64 22.00 -9.89 -12.20
C LEU A 64 21.44 -11.27 -12.61
N GLN A 65 22.12 -12.36 -12.24
CA GLN A 65 21.64 -13.71 -12.51
C GLN A 65 20.30 -13.99 -11.77
N LEU A 66 20.20 -13.60 -10.48
CA LEU A 66 18.96 -13.74 -9.71
C LEU A 66 17.81 -12.90 -10.30
N ILE A 67 18.11 -11.72 -10.81
CA ILE A 67 17.15 -10.87 -11.50
C ILE A 67 16.59 -11.57 -12.73
N GLU A 68 17.44 -12.14 -13.58
CA GLU A 68 16.98 -12.85 -14.78
C GLU A 68 16.19 -14.12 -14.47
N ASP A 69 16.62 -14.88 -13.47
CA ASP A 69 16.01 -16.19 -13.14
C ASP A 69 14.70 -16.06 -12.34
N LYS A 70 14.59 -15.01 -11.52
CA LYS A 70 13.54 -14.87 -10.48
C LYS A 70 12.82 -13.52 -10.48
N ALA A 71 12.82 -12.79 -11.59
CA ALA A 71 12.19 -11.48 -11.68
C ALA A 71 10.76 -11.42 -11.12
N HIS A 72 9.95 -12.44 -11.36
CA HIS A 72 8.55 -12.50 -10.92
C HIS A 72 8.37 -12.76 -9.41
N GLU A 73 9.43 -13.13 -8.71
CA GLU A 73 9.40 -13.40 -7.28
C GLU A 73 9.80 -12.16 -6.47
N ILE A 74 10.61 -11.23 -7.05
CA ILE A 74 11.22 -10.11 -6.33
C ILE A 74 10.22 -8.97 -6.14
N ASP A 75 9.98 -8.59 -4.89
CA ASP A 75 9.09 -7.49 -4.51
C ASP A 75 9.83 -6.19 -4.16
N LEU A 76 11.12 -6.27 -3.79
CA LEU A 76 11.94 -5.13 -3.38
C LEU A 76 13.42 -5.49 -3.50
N ALA A 77 14.28 -4.52 -3.81
CA ALA A 77 15.72 -4.69 -3.81
C ALA A 77 16.39 -3.79 -2.76
N ILE A 78 17.37 -4.37 -2.02
CA ILE A 78 18.30 -3.64 -1.15
C ILE A 78 19.70 -3.84 -1.76
N LEU A 79 20.34 -2.75 -2.12
CA LEU A 79 21.59 -2.77 -2.86
C LEU A 79 22.69 -2.01 -2.10
N ASP A 80 23.80 -2.69 -1.78
CA ASP A 80 25.01 -1.93 -1.52
C ASP A 80 25.56 -1.38 -2.85
N ILE A 81 26.05 -0.15 -2.81
CA ILE A 81 26.67 0.48 -3.98
C ILE A 81 28.02 -0.19 -4.29
N MET A 82 28.77 -0.51 -3.23
CA MET A 82 30.15 -1.01 -3.38
C MET A 82 30.21 -2.54 -3.34
N VAL A 83 29.73 -3.19 -4.38
CA VAL A 83 29.86 -4.64 -4.53
C VAL A 83 30.73 -4.99 -5.75
N PRO A 84 31.42 -6.15 -5.73
CA PRO A 84 32.30 -6.57 -6.82
C PRO A 84 31.58 -6.79 -8.15
N TYR A 85 32.28 -6.60 -9.26
CA TYR A 85 31.96 -6.80 -10.68
C TYR A 85 30.95 -5.80 -11.24
N HIS A 86 29.74 -5.72 -10.73
CA HIS A 86 28.71 -4.72 -11.09
C HIS A 86 28.30 -4.00 -9.83
N ASP A 87 28.47 -2.71 -9.78
CA ASP A 87 28.09 -1.91 -8.63
C ASP A 87 26.57 -1.79 -8.45
N GLY A 88 26.14 -1.37 -7.26
CA GLY A 88 24.72 -1.24 -6.97
C GLY A 88 23.97 -0.26 -7.88
N LYS A 89 24.66 0.75 -8.42
CA LYS A 89 24.08 1.72 -9.37
C LYS A 89 23.79 1.07 -10.72
N GLU A 90 24.70 0.21 -11.20
CA GLU A 90 24.49 -0.58 -12.43
C GLU A 90 23.32 -1.57 -12.26
N ILE A 91 23.23 -2.24 -11.11
CA ILE A 91 22.15 -3.16 -10.79
C ILE A 91 20.80 -2.40 -10.72
N CYS A 92 20.76 -1.25 -10.06
CA CYS A 92 19.57 -0.39 -10.01
C CYS A 92 19.11 0.01 -11.43
N LYS A 93 20.03 0.44 -12.28
CA LYS A 93 19.75 0.76 -13.68
C LYS A 93 19.21 -0.44 -14.46
N HIS A 94 19.75 -1.63 -14.20
CA HIS A 94 19.28 -2.88 -14.81
C HIS A 94 17.82 -3.17 -14.38
N ILE A 95 17.53 -3.08 -13.07
CA ILE A 95 16.17 -3.24 -12.52
C ILE A 95 15.20 -2.25 -13.18
N ARG A 96 15.57 -0.98 -13.31
CA ARG A 96 14.69 0.06 -13.92
C ARG A 96 14.42 -0.15 -15.41
N ASN A 97 15.30 -0.83 -16.10
CA ASN A 97 15.11 -1.18 -17.52
C ASN A 97 14.49 -2.58 -17.71
N HIS A 98 14.28 -3.34 -16.64
CA HIS A 98 13.73 -4.68 -16.73
C HIS A 98 12.20 -4.65 -16.87
N PRO A 99 11.60 -5.40 -17.81
CA PRO A 99 10.16 -5.31 -18.13
C PRO A 99 9.23 -5.70 -16.97
N VAL A 100 9.72 -6.46 -15.99
CA VAL A 100 8.94 -6.94 -14.83
C VAL A 100 9.27 -6.16 -13.56
N LEU A 101 10.51 -5.69 -13.43
CA LEU A 101 11.04 -5.12 -12.17
C LEU A 101 11.14 -3.59 -12.19
N SER A 102 10.76 -2.91 -13.29
CA SER A 102 10.90 -1.45 -13.43
C SER A 102 10.32 -0.66 -12.28
N ASP A 103 9.25 -1.18 -11.68
CA ASP A 103 8.45 -0.50 -10.68
C ASP A 103 8.72 -0.95 -9.24
N ILE A 104 9.51 -2.03 -9.01
CA ILE A 104 9.79 -2.47 -7.63
C ILE A 104 10.61 -1.42 -6.88
N PRO A 105 10.42 -1.26 -5.55
CA PRO A 105 11.25 -0.37 -4.75
C PRO A 105 12.71 -0.82 -4.73
N VAL A 106 13.62 0.15 -4.88
CA VAL A 106 15.06 -0.03 -4.75
C VAL A 106 15.56 0.87 -3.64
N LEU A 107 16.17 0.26 -2.61
CA LEU A 107 16.80 0.95 -1.50
C LEU A 107 18.32 0.77 -1.60
N PHE A 108 19.08 1.86 -1.57
CA PHE A 108 20.51 1.76 -1.36
C PHE A 108 20.81 1.66 0.14
N LEU A 109 21.68 0.71 0.50
CA LEU A 109 22.22 0.55 1.86
C LEU A 109 23.75 0.52 1.77
N THR A 110 24.41 1.65 2.02
CA THR A 110 25.84 1.80 1.72
C THR A 110 26.59 2.66 2.74
N ALA A 111 27.88 2.41 2.85
CA ALA A 111 28.80 3.20 3.67
C ALA A 111 29.24 4.52 3.01
N ARG A 112 28.93 4.74 1.74
CA ARG A 112 29.28 5.97 1.04
C ARG A 112 28.56 7.17 1.64
N ASP A 113 29.32 8.24 1.89
CA ASP A 113 28.95 9.39 2.69
C ASP A 113 28.85 10.67 1.84
N GLU A 114 29.01 10.58 0.53
CA GLU A 114 29.00 11.77 -0.31
C GLU A 114 27.54 12.11 -0.71
N GLU A 115 27.14 13.32 -0.37
CA GLU A 115 25.85 13.91 -0.78
C GLU A 115 25.60 13.76 -2.30
N VAL A 116 26.68 13.75 -3.08
CA VAL A 116 26.67 13.52 -4.53
C VAL A 116 26.19 12.11 -4.88
N ASP A 117 26.60 11.08 -4.12
CA ASP A 117 26.18 9.70 -4.36
C ASP A 117 24.71 9.46 -4.04
N GLU A 118 24.18 10.14 -3.00
CA GLU A 118 22.76 10.11 -2.65
C GLU A 118 21.91 10.76 -3.76
N ILE A 119 22.30 11.96 -4.21
CA ILE A 119 21.61 12.66 -5.31
C ILE A 119 21.69 11.83 -6.61
N GLU A 120 22.84 11.27 -6.91
CA GLU A 120 23.02 10.45 -8.12
C GLU A 120 22.19 9.17 -8.04
N GLY A 121 22.17 8.49 -6.88
CA GLY A 121 21.36 7.28 -6.65
C GLY A 121 19.87 7.52 -6.83
N LEU A 122 19.34 8.61 -6.29
CA LEU A 122 17.95 9.02 -6.45
C LEU A 122 17.63 9.38 -7.90
N ASN A 123 18.55 10.06 -8.61
CA ASN A 123 18.40 10.36 -10.04
C ASN A 123 18.42 9.11 -10.93
N LEU A 124 19.05 8.02 -10.49
CA LEU A 124 19.03 6.71 -11.16
C LEU A 124 17.73 5.94 -10.92
N GLY A 125 16.82 6.48 -10.09
CA GLY A 125 15.51 5.90 -9.82
C GLY A 125 15.44 5.02 -8.57
N ALA A 126 16.38 5.17 -7.63
CA ALA A 126 16.22 4.59 -6.30
C ALA A 126 15.08 5.30 -5.52
N ASP A 127 14.38 4.56 -4.67
CA ASP A 127 13.24 5.06 -3.89
C ASP A 127 13.65 5.53 -2.50
N ASP A 128 14.79 5.04 -1.99
CA ASP A 128 15.32 5.46 -0.68
C ASP A 128 16.82 5.20 -0.59
N TYR A 129 17.47 5.87 0.35
CA TYR A 129 18.90 5.76 0.62
C TYR A 129 19.12 5.62 2.14
N ILE A 130 19.84 4.58 2.55
CA ILE A 130 20.12 4.28 3.95
C ILE A 130 21.63 4.22 4.14
N LYS A 131 22.14 5.11 5.00
CA LYS A 131 23.56 5.16 5.33
C LYS A 131 23.94 4.10 6.36
N LYS A 132 24.99 3.32 6.10
CA LYS A 132 25.62 2.42 7.08
C LYS A 132 26.50 3.23 8.09
N PRO A 133 26.54 2.83 9.36
CA PRO A 133 25.80 1.73 9.97
C PRO A 133 24.35 2.09 10.23
N ALA A 134 23.40 1.21 9.87
CA ALA A 134 21.98 1.40 10.11
C ALA A 134 21.43 0.30 11.01
N GLY A 135 20.58 0.67 11.96
CA GLY A 135 19.91 -0.32 12.80
C GLY A 135 18.92 -1.16 12.01
N LEU A 136 18.86 -2.47 12.24
CA LEU A 136 17.97 -3.41 11.53
C LEU A 136 16.50 -2.99 11.55
N ASN A 137 16.03 -2.43 12.67
CA ASN A 137 14.66 -1.92 12.77
C ASN A 137 14.40 -0.69 11.89
N LEU A 138 15.41 0.15 11.65
CA LEU A 138 15.30 1.27 10.72
C LEU A 138 15.21 0.76 9.28
N ILE A 139 16.05 -0.20 8.90
CA ILE A 139 16.00 -0.84 7.57
C ILE A 139 14.62 -1.45 7.34
N LYS A 140 14.11 -2.23 8.31
CA LYS A 140 12.76 -2.81 8.25
C LYS A 140 11.68 -1.76 8.06
N ALA A 141 11.72 -0.66 8.82
CA ALA A 141 10.72 0.41 8.70
C ALA A 141 10.73 1.08 7.30
N ARG A 142 11.91 1.21 6.67
CA ARG A 142 12.06 1.71 5.30
C ARG A 142 11.49 0.72 4.28
N ILE A 143 11.81 -0.57 4.41
CA ILE A 143 11.24 -1.64 3.58
C ILE A 143 9.70 -1.61 3.64
N GLU A 144 9.12 -1.61 4.85
CA GLU A 144 7.68 -1.56 5.04
C GLU A 144 7.03 -0.31 4.44
N SER A 145 7.72 0.83 4.53
CA SER A 145 7.25 2.07 3.93
C SER A 145 7.18 1.98 2.41
N GLN A 146 8.20 1.39 1.77
CA GLN A 146 8.24 1.26 0.32
C GLN A 146 7.27 0.19 -0.18
N LEU A 147 7.24 -0.99 0.43
CA LEU A 147 6.29 -2.06 0.07
C LEU A 147 4.82 -1.62 0.23
N ARG A 148 4.52 -0.77 1.20
CA ARG A 148 3.19 -0.19 1.37
C ARG A 148 2.80 0.74 0.21
N ARG A 149 3.76 1.48 -0.37
CA ARG A 149 3.53 2.31 -1.57
C ARG A 149 3.26 1.47 -2.81
N MET A 150 3.92 0.31 -2.91
CA MET A 150 3.82 -0.60 -4.05
C MET A 150 2.63 -1.57 -4.00
N SER A 151 1.92 -1.65 -2.88
CA SER A 151 0.71 -2.45 -2.80
C SER A 151 -0.45 -1.66 -3.43
N PRO A 152 -0.77 -1.85 -4.73
CA PRO A 152 -1.90 -1.17 -5.38
C PRO A 152 -3.20 -1.45 -4.63
N GLU A 153 -3.31 -2.65 -4.03
CA GLU A 153 -4.44 -3.05 -3.20
C GLU A 153 -4.60 -2.24 -1.91
N LYS A 154 -3.53 -1.59 -1.41
CA LYS A 154 -3.60 -0.80 -0.16
C LYS A 154 -3.56 0.71 -0.38
N ALA A 155 -3.06 1.20 -1.50
CA ALA A 155 -3.05 2.64 -1.82
C ALA A 155 -4.47 3.20 -1.97
N HIS A 156 -5.41 2.35 -2.38
CA HIS A 156 -6.82 2.70 -2.60
C HIS A 156 -7.74 2.30 -1.44
N TRP A 157 -7.21 1.67 -0.39
CA TRP A 157 -8.01 1.17 0.71
C TRP A 157 -7.81 1.99 1.98
N LEU A 158 -8.89 2.60 2.45
CA LEU A 158 -8.95 3.20 3.78
C LEU A 158 -9.58 2.17 4.71
N LYS A 159 -8.81 1.59 5.63
CA LYS A 159 -9.24 0.45 6.45
C LYS A 159 -9.29 0.79 7.94
N TYR A 160 -10.38 0.37 8.58
CA TYR A 160 -10.55 0.34 10.03
C TYR A 160 -11.13 -1.01 10.43
N ASP A 161 -10.27 -1.86 11.03
CA ASP A 161 -10.60 -3.23 11.41
C ASP A 161 -11.14 -4.01 10.20
N HIS A 162 -12.37 -4.47 10.23
CA HIS A 162 -13.05 -5.20 9.17
C HIS A 162 -13.92 -4.30 8.27
N VAL A 163 -13.86 -2.98 8.45
CA VAL A 163 -14.53 -1.98 7.58
C VAL A 163 -13.49 -1.30 6.71
N TYR A 164 -13.71 -1.30 5.41
CA TYR A 164 -12.80 -0.65 4.48
C TYR A 164 -13.51 0.01 3.30
N LEU A 165 -12.86 1.05 2.79
CA LEU A 165 -13.29 1.82 1.62
C LEU A 165 -12.27 1.62 0.51
N ASP A 166 -12.77 1.26 -0.67
CA ASP A 166 -12.00 1.30 -1.91
C ASP A 166 -12.19 2.68 -2.55
N THR A 167 -11.11 3.47 -2.57
CA THR A 167 -11.17 4.84 -3.09
C THR A 167 -11.10 4.91 -4.62
N GLU A 168 -10.73 3.83 -5.28
CA GLU A 168 -10.75 3.73 -6.74
C GLU A 168 -12.14 3.39 -7.26
N THR A 169 -12.76 2.34 -6.71
CA THR A 169 -14.11 1.91 -7.11
C THR A 169 -15.22 2.67 -6.39
N LYS A 170 -14.86 3.50 -5.40
CA LYS A 170 -15.80 4.24 -4.52
C LYS A 170 -16.81 3.33 -3.82
N GLN A 171 -16.34 2.22 -3.32
CA GLN A 171 -17.14 1.20 -2.64
C GLN A 171 -16.73 1.04 -1.18
N MET A 172 -17.68 0.64 -0.33
CA MET A 172 -17.45 0.30 1.08
C MET A 172 -17.75 -1.17 1.31
N PHE A 173 -16.96 -1.80 2.17
CA PHE A 173 -17.13 -3.19 2.56
C PHE A 173 -17.08 -3.34 4.08
N ILE A 174 -17.88 -4.24 4.63
CA ILE A 174 -17.90 -4.64 6.03
C ILE A 174 -17.86 -6.16 6.08
N ASN A 175 -16.85 -6.75 6.73
CA ASN A 175 -16.63 -8.21 6.73
C ASN A 175 -16.64 -8.82 5.32
N ASP A 176 -16.00 -8.17 4.36
CA ASP A 176 -15.93 -8.53 2.95
C ASP A 176 -17.28 -8.46 2.19
N GLU A 177 -18.36 -8.00 2.82
CA GLU A 177 -19.65 -7.75 2.17
C GLU A 177 -19.73 -6.30 1.67
N LEU A 178 -20.15 -6.13 0.42
CA LEU A 178 -20.37 -4.81 -0.19
C LEU A 178 -21.53 -4.09 0.50
N VAL A 179 -21.30 -2.85 0.90
CA VAL A 179 -22.31 -1.93 1.42
C VAL A 179 -22.77 -1.01 0.30
N ASP A 180 -24.04 -1.06 -0.06
CA ASP A 180 -24.63 -0.25 -1.14
C ASP A 180 -24.81 1.22 -0.70
N LEU A 181 -23.77 2.04 -0.88
CA LEU A 181 -23.77 3.46 -0.59
C LEU A 181 -24.14 4.28 -1.83
N THR A 182 -24.89 5.37 -1.61
CA THR A 182 -24.96 6.43 -2.61
C THR A 182 -23.61 7.16 -2.69
N HIS A 183 -23.36 7.87 -3.79
CA HIS A 183 -22.12 8.64 -3.96
C HIS A 183 -21.87 9.62 -2.80
N THR A 184 -22.89 10.38 -2.40
CA THR A 184 -22.80 11.32 -1.27
C THR A 184 -22.49 10.62 0.07
N GLU A 185 -23.10 9.46 0.33
CA GLU A 185 -22.81 8.67 1.55
C GLU A 185 -21.38 8.14 1.52
N TYR A 186 -20.88 7.73 0.35
CA TYR A 186 -19.50 7.33 0.17
C TYR A 186 -18.53 8.49 0.45
N LEU A 187 -18.75 9.69 -0.11
CA LEU A 187 -17.91 10.87 0.13
C LEU A 187 -17.83 11.24 1.62
N ILE A 188 -18.96 11.16 2.33
CA ILE A 188 -18.98 11.40 3.78
C ILE A 188 -18.16 10.34 4.53
N ALA A 189 -18.31 9.06 4.16
CA ALA A 189 -17.54 7.99 4.76
C ALA A 189 -16.04 8.18 4.49
N GLU A 190 -15.66 8.47 3.25
CA GLU A 190 -14.27 8.72 2.85
C GLU A 190 -13.66 9.87 3.64
N LEU A 191 -14.37 10.98 3.82
CA LEU A 191 -13.90 12.13 4.60
C LEU A 191 -13.53 11.72 6.03
N PHE A 192 -14.35 10.90 6.69
CA PHE A 192 -14.09 10.44 8.05
C PHE A 192 -12.96 9.42 8.11
N PHE A 193 -12.86 8.53 7.14
CA PHE A 193 -11.81 7.52 7.05
C PHE A 193 -10.44 8.12 6.78
N ARG A 194 -10.35 9.17 5.94
CA ARG A 194 -9.09 9.88 5.68
C ARG A 194 -8.61 10.68 6.89
N HIS A 195 -9.55 11.19 7.68
CA HIS A 195 -9.24 12.10 8.79
C HIS A 195 -9.90 11.66 10.11
N PRO A 196 -9.59 10.47 10.64
CA PRO A 196 -10.33 9.86 11.76
C PRO A 196 -10.21 10.63 13.08
N LYS A 197 -9.27 11.58 13.17
CA LYS A 197 -9.08 12.43 14.35
C LYS A 197 -9.84 13.76 14.28
N ILE A 198 -10.45 14.08 13.14
CA ILE A 198 -11.14 15.36 12.93
C ILE A 198 -12.64 15.18 13.16
N VAL A 199 -13.24 16.19 13.79
CA VAL A 199 -14.71 16.36 13.89
C VAL A 199 -15.09 17.48 12.94
N TYR A 200 -15.96 17.17 12.00
CA TYR A 200 -16.42 18.10 10.97
C TYR A 200 -17.76 18.69 11.35
N SER A 201 -17.90 20.01 11.20
CA SER A 201 -19.20 20.66 11.30
C SER A 201 -20.11 20.24 10.12
N ARG A 202 -21.42 20.48 10.24
CA ARG A 202 -22.36 20.25 9.13
C ARG A 202 -22.00 21.07 7.89
N ALA A 203 -21.51 22.30 8.11
CA ALA A 203 -21.09 23.17 7.03
C ALA A 203 -19.86 22.62 6.29
N ASP A 204 -18.86 22.10 7.03
CA ASP A 204 -17.64 21.51 6.43
C ASP A 204 -18.00 20.27 5.60
N ILE A 205 -18.86 19.40 6.13
CA ILE A 205 -19.33 18.21 5.41
C ILE A 205 -20.12 18.62 4.16
N LEU A 206 -21.02 19.59 4.28
CA LEU A 206 -21.80 20.07 3.15
C LEU A 206 -20.89 20.64 2.06
N GLN A 207 -19.91 21.46 2.43
CA GLN A 207 -18.93 22.00 1.50
C GLN A 207 -18.19 20.88 0.77
N HIS A 208 -17.69 19.87 1.50
CA HIS A 208 -16.95 18.76 0.91
C HIS A 208 -17.77 17.99 -0.14
N ILE A 209 -19.03 17.66 0.15
CA ILE A 209 -19.89 16.91 -0.78
C ILE A 209 -20.41 17.78 -1.94
N THR A 210 -20.46 19.10 -1.78
CA THR A 210 -20.94 20.03 -2.82
C THR A 210 -19.83 20.40 -3.80
N ASP A 211 -18.57 20.48 -3.36
CA ASP A 211 -17.42 20.76 -4.22
C ASP A 211 -17.19 19.64 -5.27
N GLU A 212 -17.60 18.41 -4.96
CA GLU A 212 -17.51 17.28 -5.90
C GLU A 212 -18.76 17.08 -6.77
N GLU A 213 -19.95 17.51 -6.30
CA GLU A 213 -21.21 17.38 -7.03
C GLU A 213 -21.85 18.75 -7.26
N LYS A 214 -21.93 19.19 -8.51
CA LYS A 214 -22.55 20.49 -8.91
C LYS A 214 -24.05 20.62 -8.64
N TYR A 215 -24.75 19.57 -8.16
CA TYR A 215 -26.20 19.54 -7.97
C TYR A 215 -26.61 18.73 -6.74
N ILE A 216 -26.39 19.25 -5.52
CA ILE A 216 -27.05 18.70 -4.35
C ILE A 216 -28.16 19.65 -3.92
N PHE A 217 -29.40 19.31 -4.26
CA PHE A 217 -30.59 19.95 -3.70
C PHE A 217 -30.81 19.43 -2.27
N ASP A 218 -30.65 20.32 -1.29
CA ASP A 218 -31.31 20.46 0.02
C ASP A 218 -31.67 19.21 0.85
N ARG A 219 -30.85 18.13 0.77
CA ARG A 219 -30.87 17.09 1.80
C ARG A 219 -29.88 17.46 2.88
N THR A 220 -30.37 17.60 4.10
CA THR A 220 -29.48 17.92 5.23
C THR A 220 -28.44 16.83 5.45
N VAL A 221 -27.22 17.21 5.82
CA VAL A 221 -26.14 16.29 6.18
C VAL A 221 -26.61 15.21 7.16
N ASP A 222 -27.51 15.57 8.08
CA ASP A 222 -28.08 14.65 9.08
C ASP A 222 -28.82 13.46 8.45
N VAL A 223 -29.49 13.65 7.30
CA VAL A 223 -30.15 12.57 6.57
C VAL A 223 -29.15 11.60 5.96
N HIS A 224 -28.07 12.12 5.35
CA HIS A 224 -27.03 11.29 4.78
C HIS A 224 -26.28 10.49 5.86
N ILE A 225 -25.97 11.12 6.99
CA ILE A 225 -25.35 10.44 8.15
C ILE A 225 -26.28 9.34 8.70
N LYS A 226 -27.58 9.62 8.82
CA LYS A 226 -28.56 8.62 9.26
C LYS A 226 -28.60 7.42 8.31
N ASN A 227 -28.68 7.67 7.00
CA ASN A 227 -28.75 6.61 6.00
C ASN A 227 -27.45 5.79 5.97
N LEU A 228 -26.29 6.46 6.03
CA LEU A 228 -24.99 5.81 6.10
C LEU A 228 -24.92 4.85 7.32
N ARG A 229 -25.33 5.31 8.51
CA ARG A 229 -25.38 4.46 9.71
C ARG A 229 -26.30 3.26 9.54
N ILE A 230 -27.49 3.44 8.97
CA ILE A 230 -28.44 2.34 8.72
C ILE A 230 -27.81 1.28 7.81
N LYS A 231 -27.09 1.70 6.77
CA LYS A 231 -26.41 0.81 5.82
C LYS A 231 -25.19 0.10 6.44
N MET A 232 -24.51 0.75 7.38
CA MET A 232 -23.39 0.17 8.14
C MET A 232 -23.84 -0.85 9.20
N LYS A 233 -25.14 -0.94 9.51
CA LYS A 233 -25.73 -1.91 10.46
C LYS A 233 -25.02 -1.87 11.84
N GLU A 234 -24.38 -2.98 12.24
CA GLU A 234 -23.70 -3.09 13.52
C GLU A 234 -22.52 -2.12 13.68
N GLU A 235 -21.94 -1.69 12.56
CA GLU A 235 -20.83 -0.74 12.52
C GLU A 235 -21.26 0.74 12.50
N GLU A 236 -22.54 1.03 12.68
CA GLU A 236 -23.06 2.41 12.79
C GLU A 236 -22.32 3.27 13.82
N LYS A 237 -21.77 2.62 14.87
CA LYS A 237 -21.02 3.27 15.95
C LYS A 237 -19.67 3.83 15.53
N LEU A 238 -19.15 3.45 14.35
CA LEU A 238 -17.93 4.05 13.78
C LEU A 238 -18.09 5.55 13.52
N ILE A 239 -19.31 6.00 13.22
CA ILE A 239 -19.63 7.41 13.01
C ILE A 239 -20.31 7.97 14.25
N LYS A 240 -19.61 8.84 15.00
CA LYS A 240 -20.07 9.44 16.23
C LYS A 240 -20.61 10.86 16.00
N THR A 241 -21.70 11.19 16.69
CA THR A 241 -22.20 12.58 16.78
C THR A 241 -21.54 13.27 17.96
N TYR A 242 -20.87 14.36 17.70
CA TYR A 242 -20.29 15.25 18.71
C TYR A 242 -21.24 16.42 18.92
N ARG A 243 -22.00 16.39 20.01
CA ARG A 243 -23.06 17.38 20.28
C ARG A 243 -22.50 18.81 20.24
N GLY A 244 -23.16 19.68 19.48
CA GLY A 244 -22.73 21.06 19.28
C GLY A 244 -21.57 21.28 18.31
N LEU A 245 -20.86 20.20 17.88
CA LEU A 245 -19.70 20.30 16.99
C LEU A 245 -19.99 19.71 15.60
N GLY A 246 -20.66 18.55 15.52
CA GLY A 246 -20.93 17.89 14.25
C GLY A 246 -20.72 16.38 14.30
N TYR A 247 -20.03 15.84 13.29
CA TYR A 247 -19.82 14.42 13.09
C TYR A 247 -18.35 14.08 12.86
N GLY A 248 -17.96 12.85 13.15
CA GLY A 248 -16.62 12.36 12.91
C GLY A 248 -16.51 10.90 13.24
N PHE A 249 -15.31 10.37 13.05
CA PHE A 249 -14.99 8.99 13.39
C PHE A 249 -15.04 8.78 14.91
N ASN A 250 -15.50 7.63 15.38
CA ASN A 250 -15.50 7.33 16.80
C ASN A 250 -14.10 6.94 17.30
N ARG A 251 -13.49 7.83 18.06
CA ARG A 251 -12.11 7.66 18.57
C ARG A 251 -11.92 6.45 19.48
N GLU A 252 -12.97 5.87 20.01
CA GLU A 252 -12.90 4.65 20.83
C GLU A 252 -12.49 3.44 19.99
N TYR A 253 -12.84 3.43 18.70
CA TYR A 253 -12.40 2.42 17.74
C TYR A 253 -10.94 2.59 17.26
N LEU A 254 -10.33 3.77 17.47
CA LEU A 254 -8.92 4.03 17.14
C LEU A 254 -7.93 3.41 18.14
N LYS A 255 -8.41 2.84 19.24
CA LYS A 255 -7.60 2.30 20.34
C LYS A 255 -7.53 0.77 20.34
N ARG A 256 -8.19 0.12 19.40
CA ARG A 256 -8.12 -1.33 19.17
C ARG A 256 -7.18 -1.61 18.01
#